data_01e6b71272f83b5b596872f6b91bf328
#
_entry.id   01e6b71272f83b5b596872f6b91bf328
#
_cell.length_a   1.000
_cell.length_b   1.000
_cell.length_c   1.000
_cell.angle_alpha   90.00
_cell.angle_beta   90.00
_cell.angle_gamma   90.00
#
_symmetry.space_group_name_H-M   'P 1'
#
loop_
_entity.id
_entity.type
_entity.pdbx_description
1 polymer ?
#
loop_
_entity_poly.entity_id
_entity_poly.type
_entity_poly.pdbx_seq_one_letter_code
_entity_poly.pdbx_strand_id
1 'polypeptide(L)'
;MGMFDYKSYSSEESVELFTTAYRLATYANIAGIAGLPTESMVQSISDAVLNSGLYPNVVNAGLPDGWRELTPTDLSLPASAVDSWGQYIIASPITGEMLSGPQAKILGEYDAQGNLTRVAVSFTGTNSPVDIVDYFQLNTGELAPNMAPLLTAVRDFVLKNGLGADDVIVTGYSLGGGMANLMAEYRESLVGGFFADANYVGCASPLICDAPGVVLNYGYENDVVYRIVGDEATWQDAIAAGDPGLVNPDNRYDSTRDNIVLFDDMYASPLWSLTPFSIANIPVAWYAHIDGVFSDATLRIANNPFYEFMARDSTTIVANLSALTRGITWVQDKQTVTSDHYGTTAFIIGSQYDDLLQGGVAGDYLYGGAGNDTIKTGAGADRVDGGAGKDNLRLEGSQSDWDVYRLSDGTLFFNAHNGTGLKQAEGVEQISFENEWLSWTRPYDVTASGLEDNRSLISWFDQDVAYRKATEGTTGNDVLSVKAVFGQDGNDVLTALSSGSLLHGGEGNDALKGGSGNDALYGAEGNDVLYASAGYDQLYGGVGDDVFRLGASANNTHIMDFNQANGDHDRLLFAHTVFGSTAALGAAAHQVANDVVIAQGNFHLTVHDALLQEVLYSSAIIVG
;
A
#
# COMPACT_ATOMS: atom_id res chain seq x y z
N MET A 1 3.36 -1.31 11.23
CA MET A 1 3.31 0.17 11.09
C MET A 1 2.24 0.61 10.11
N GLY A 2 2.08 -0.05 8.98
CA GLY A 2 1.09 0.33 7.98
C GLY A 2 1.33 1.73 7.38
N MET A 3 0.33 2.30 6.74
CA MET A 3 0.45 3.55 6.00
C MET A 3 0.83 4.80 6.84
N PHE A 4 0.81 4.73 8.17
CA PHE A 4 1.35 5.79 9.05
C PHE A 4 2.79 5.50 9.49
N ASP A 5 3.65 5.12 8.56
CA ASP A 5 5.07 4.77 8.77
C ASP A 5 5.91 5.88 9.43
N TYR A 6 5.47 7.13 9.36
CA TYR A 6 6.09 8.30 9.96
C TYR A 6 5.59 8.60 11.41
N LYS A 7 4.70 7.77 11.96
CA LYS A 7 4.18 7.85 13.34
C LYS A 7 4.54 6.56 14.09
N SER A 8 4.64 6.65 15.41
CA SER A 8 4.91 5.49 16.27
C SER A 8 3.64 4.70 16.60
N TYR A 9 2.76 4.49 15.62
CA TYR A 9 1.55 3.72 15.80
C TYR A 9 1.79 2.22 15.62
N SER A 10 1.06 1.41 16.38
CA SER A 10 0.88 0.00 16.05
C SER A 10 0.09 -0.15 14.74
N SER A 11 0.13 -1.32 14.12
CA SER A 11 -0.69 -1.58 12.93
C SER A 11 -2.19 -1.43 13.21
N GLU A 12 -2.65 -1.85 14.39
CA GLU A 12 -4.04 -1.69 14.82
C GLU A 12 -4.47 -0.22 14.96
N GLU A 13 -3.65 0.61 15.62
CA GLU A 13 -3.89 2.06 15.73
C GLU A 13 -3.88 2.75 14.36
N SER A 14 -2.98 2.34 13.47
CA SER A 14 -2.91 2.84 12.10
C SER A 14 -4.17 2.51 11.31
N VAL A 15 -4.63 1.25 11.34
CA VAL A 15 -5.87 0.79 10.70
C VAL A 15 -7.08 1.55 11.23
N GLU A 16 -7.19 1.69 12.54
CA GLU A 16 -8.32 2.37 13.17
C GLU A 16 -8.38 3.85 12.79
N LEU A 17 -7.25 4.56 12.86
CA LEU A 17 -7.18 5.97 12.49
C LEU A 17 -7.50 6.18 11.01
N PHE A 18 -6.92 5.36 10.14
CA PHE A 18 -7.12 5.45 8.69
C PHE A 18 -8.59 5.23 8.30
N THR A 19 -9.19 4.15 8.80
CA THR A 19 -10.60 3.84 8.49
C THR A 19 -11.57 4.84 9.09
N THR A 20 -11.30 5.31 10.31
CA THR A 20 -12.12 6.34 10.96
C THR A 20 -12.04 7.65 10.18
N ALA A 21 -10.86 8.17 9.89
CA ALA A 21 -10.68 9.42 9.16
C ALA A 21 -11.36 9.38 7.78
N TYR A 22 -11.19 8.27 7.04
CA TYR A 22 -11.85 8.08 5.75
C TYR A 22 -13.39 8.09 5.87
N ARG A 23 -13.96 7.36 6.83
CA ARG A 23 -15.42 7.33 7.03
C ARG A 23 -15.98 8.71 7.44
N LEU A 24 -15.27 9.46 8.28
CA LEU A 24 -15.65 10.82 8.66
C LEU A 24 -15.59 11.78 7.48
N ALA A 25 -14.53 11.67 6.63
CA ALA A 25 -14.40 12.46 5.40
C ALA A 25 -15.52 12.16 4.41
N THR A 26 -15.84 10.89 4.20
CA THR A 26 -16.93 10.43 3.31
C THR A 26 -18.28 10.92 3.83
N TYR A 27 -18.55 10.80 5.14
CA TYR A 27 -19.78 11.29 5.74
C TYR A 27 -19.97 12.79 5.52
N ALA A 28 -18.96 13.60 5.80
CA ALA A 28 -19.04 15.05 5.62
C ALA A 28 -19.24 15.42 4.14
N ASN A 29 -18.56 14.72 3.22
CA ASN A 29 -18.65 14.97 1.79
C ASN A 29 -20.05 14.65 1.23
N ILE A 30 -20.62 13.49 1.55
CA ILE A 30 -21.95 13.10 1.09
C ILE A 30 -23.01 14.02 1.67
N ALA A 31 -22.94 14.35 2.94
CA ALA A 31 -23.86 15.31 3.57
C ALA A 31 -23.82 16.67 2.87
N GLY A 32 -22.63 17.10 2.40
CA GLY A 32 -22.45 18.33 1.64
C GLY A 32 -23.06 18.26 0.23
N ILE A 33 -22.64 17.29 -0.59
CA ILE A 33 -23.03 17.18 -1.99
C ILE A 33 -24.53 16.96 -2.17
N ALA A 34 -25.15 16.13 -1.32
CA ALA A 34 -26.57 15.81 -1.43
C ALA A 34 -27.48 16.85 -0.83
N GLY A 35 -26.95 17.82 -0.08
CA GLY A 35 -27.75 18.79 0.65
C GLY A 35 -28.70 18.13 1.67
N LEU A 36 -28.25 17.03 2.28
CA LEU A 36 -29.08 16.19 3.13
C LEU A 36 -28.99 16.64 4.59
N PRO A 37 -30.10 17.04 5.21
CA PRO A 37 -30.07 17.72 6.51
C PRO A 37 -29.88 16.76 7.70
N THR A 38 -29.95 15.44 7.50
CA THR A 38 -29.89 14.49 8.62
C THR A 38 -29.11 13.24 8.30
N GLU A 39 -28.46 12.68 9.31
CA GLU A 39 -27.78 11.37 9.26
C GLU A 39 -28.68 10.26 8.67
N SER A 40 -29.95 10.22 9.05
CA SER A 40 -30.91 9.23 8.53
C SER A 40 -31.14 9.33 7.02
N MET A 41 -31.02 10.52 6.43
CA MET A 41 -31.15 10.69 4.98
C MET A 41 -29.86 10.27 4.26
N VAL A 42 -28.69 10.57 4.82
CA VAL A 42 -27.40 10.07 4.32
C VAL A 42 -27.41 8.54 4.33
N GLN A 43 -27.84 7.94 5.45
CA GLN A 43 -27.98 6.49 5.55
C GLN A 43 -28.95 5.93 4.52
N SER A 44 -30.11 6.58 4.31
CA SER A 44 -31.11 6.11 3.35
C SER A 44 -30.61 6.14 1.90
N ILE A 45 -29.78 7.12 1.53
CA ILE A 45 -29.15 7.16 0.20
C ILE A 45 -28.06 6.12 0.09
N SER A 46 -27.21 5.99 1.10
CA SER A 46 -26.21 4.93 1.16
C SER A 46 -26.86 3.55 0.98
N ASP A 47 -27.92 3.27 1.73
CA ASP A 47 -28.69 2.02 1.59
C ASP A 47 -29.30 1.85 0.21
N ALA A 48 -29.79 2.93 -0.41
CA ALA A 48 -30.35 2.85 -1.77
C ALA A 48 -29.28 2.57 -2.82
N VAL A 49 -28.08 3.14 -2.68
CA VAL A 49 -26.94 2.87 -3.55
C VAL A 49 -26.44 1.44 -3.35
N LEU A 50 -26.26 1.01 -2.10
CA LEU A 50 -25.91 -0.38 -1.74
C LEU A 50 -26.86 -1.40 -2.34
N ASN A 51 -28.18 -1.12 -2.27
CA ASN A 51 -29.20 -2.04 -2.77
C ASN A 51 -29.45 -1.92 -4.29
N SER A 52 -28.86 -0.95 -4.97
CA SER A 52 -29.07 -0.75 -6.41
C SER A 52 -28.40 -1.82 -7.27
N GLY A 53 -27.36 -2.46 -6.75
CA GLY A 53 -26.51 -3.40 -7.50
C GLY A 53 -25.67 -2.75 -8.61
N LEU A 54 -25.72 -1.42 -8.73
CA LEU A 54 -24.94 -0.66 -9.72
C LEU A 54 -23.47 -0.51 -9.25
N TYR A 55 -23.27 -0.45 -7.95
CA TYR A 55 -21.95 -0.33 -7.33
C TYR A 55 -21.76 -1.54 -6.39
N PRO A 56 -21.00 -2.55 -6.81
CA PRO A 56 -20.91 -3.80 -6.05
C PRO A 56 -20.17 -3.67 -4.71
N ASN A 57 -19.39 -2.62 -4.53
CA ASN A 57 -18.47 -2.46 -3.39
C ASN A 57 -18.65 -1.08 -2.73
N VAL A 58 -19.83 -0.80 -2.22
CA VAL A 58 -20.15 0.51 -1.59
C VAL A 58 -20.01 0.43 -0.07
N VAL A 59 -19.33 1.41 0.50
CA VAL A 59 -19.21 1.59 1.95
C VAL A 59 -20.48 2.21 2.50
N ASN A 60 -20.89 1.77 3.69
CA ASN A 60 -21.86 2.52 4.49
C ASN A 60 -21.27 3.90 4.85
N ALA A 61 -21.81 4.94 4.26
CA ALA A 61 -21.38 6.34 4.46
C ALA A 61 -21.88 6.96 5.77
N GLY A 62 -22.51 6.19 6.65
CA GLY A 62 -22.91 6.63 7.98
C GLY A 62 -21.70 6.83 8.91
N LEU A 63 -21.93 7.57 9.98
CA LEU A 63 -20.92 7.76 11.02
C LEU A 63 -20.46 6.42 11.61
N PRO A 64 -19.18 6.29 11.99
CA PRO A 64 -18.71 5.17 12.77
C PRO A 64 -19.44 5.10 14.13
N ASP A 65 -19.49 3.90 14.72
CA ASP A 65 -20.09 3.72 16.04
C ASP A 65 -19.41 4.61 17.08
N GLY A 66 -20.21 5.18 17.97
CA GLY A 66 -19.72 6.14 19.00
C GLY A 66 -19.58 7.59 18.51
N TRP A 67 -19.58 7.84 17.21
CA TRP A 67 -19.47 9.19 16.67
C TRP A 67 -20.82 9.90 16.50
N ARG A 68 -20.85 11.19 16.79
CA ARG A 68 -22.00 12.07 16.52
C ARG A 68 -21.56 13.46 16.13
N GLU A 69 -22.45 14.20 15.46
CA GLU A 69 -22.23 15.63 15.18
C GLU A 69 -22.23 16.46 16.47
N LEU A 70 -21.29 17.39 16.57
CA LEU A 70 -21.27 18.43 17.59
C LEU A 70 -22.04 19.65 17.09
N THR A 71 -23.01 20.10 17.88
CA THR A 71 -23.85 21.24 17.56
C THR A 71 -23.17 22.56 17.92
N PRO A 72 -23.65 23.73 17.40
CA PRO A 72 -23.17 25.04 17.85
C PRO A 72 -23.27 25.22 19.38
N THR A 73 -24.28 24.62 20.02
CA THR A 73 -24.43 24.68 21.49
C THR A 73 -23.31 23.93 22.20
N ASP A 74 -22.88 22.76 21.69
CA ASP A 74 -21.76 22.00 22.27
C ASP A 74 -20.47 22.83 22.23
N LEU A 75 -20.24 23.55 21.12
CA LEU A 75 -19.05 24.38 20.88
C LEU A 75 -19.18 25.80 21.43
N SER A 76 -20.28 26.14 22.13
CA SER A 76 -20.56 27.48 22.61
C SER A 76 -20.57 28.56 21.51
N LEU A 77 -21.00 28.18 20.31
CA LEU A 77 -21.16 29.05 19.15
C LEU A 77 -22.63 29.46 18.93
N PRO A 78 -22.89 30.58 18.24
CA PRO A 78 -24.25 30.96 17.87
C PRO A 78 -24.84 30.00 16.86
N ALA A 79 -26.16 29.83 16.83
CA ALA A 79 -26.85 28.98 15.88
C ALA A 79 -26.60 29.36 14.40
N SER A 80 -26.20 30.60 14.13
CA SER A 80 -25.81 31.10 12.81
C SER A 80 -24.41 30.66 12.38
N ALA A 81 -23.68 29.93 13.22
CA ALA A 81 -22.37 29.39 12.85
C ALA A 81 -22.46 28.21 11.87
N VAL A 82 -23.65 27.64 11.69
CA VAL A 82 -23.91 26.55 10.76
C VAL A 82 -24.96 26.97 9.73
N ASP A 83 -24.89 26.35 8.57
CA ASP A 83 -25.89 26.44 7.52
C ASP A 83 -27.17 25.61 7.85
N SER A 84 -28.10 25.56 6.89
CA SER A 84 -29.33 24.77 7.02
C SER A 84 -29.09 23.24 7.09
N TRP A 85 -27.89 22.77 6.79
CA TRP A 85 -27.47 21.36 6.79
C TRP A 85 -26.58 21.02 7.98
N GLY A 86 -26.37 21.97 8.90
CA GLY A 86 -25.57 21.79 10.10
C GLY A 86 -24.04 21.74 9.81
N GLN A 87 -23.62 22.33 8.69
CA GLN A 87 -22.21 22.49 8.37
C GLN A 87 -21.69 23.81 8.91
N TYR A 88 -20.56 23.81 9.61
CA TYR A 88 -19.90 25.03 10.07
C TYR A 88 -19.30 25.77 8.89
N ILE A 89 -19.57 27.07 8.83
CA ILE A 89 -19.22 27.91 7.69
C ILE A 89 -17.93 28.66 7.99
N ILE A 90 -16.99 28.60 7.05
CA ILE A 90 -15.73 29.36 7.05
C ILE A 90 -15.88 30.48 6.02
N ALA A 91 -15.72 31.73 6.43
CA ALA A 91 -15.92 32.87 5.54
C ALA A 91 -14.92 32.90 4.40
N SER A 92 -15.37 33.14 3.17
CA SER A 92 -14.49 33.33 2.02
C SER A 92 -13.72 34.66 2.13
N PRO A 93 -12.40 34.69 1.96
CA PRO A 93 -11.62 35.93 1.99
C PRO A 93 -11.91 36.85 0.80
N ILE A 94 -12.37 36.34 -0.34
CA ILE A 94 -12.63 37.15 -1.54
C ILE A 94 -13.99 37.86 -1.45
N THR A 95 -15.04 37.15 -1.08
CA THR A 95 -16.38 37.70 -1.07
C THR A 95 -16.78 38.30 0.28
N GLY A 96 -16.15 37.85 1.36
CA GLY A 96 -16.53 38.14 2.74
C GLY A 96 -17.89 37.54 3.11
N GLU A 97 -18.50 36.78 2.21
CA GLU A 97 -19.81 36.15 2.43
C GLU A 97 -19.62 34.77 3.04
N MET A 98 -20.43 34.45 4.04
CA MET A 98 -20.39 33.16 4.74
C MET A 98 -20.93 31.99 3.88
N LEU A 99 -21.66 32.27 2.80
CA LEU A 99 -22.30 31.25 1.94
C LEU A 99 -21.40 30.72 0.82
N SER A 100 -20.22 31.30 0.65
CA SER A 100 -19.30 30.95 -0.45
C SER A 100 -17.95 30.45 0.04
N GLY A 101 -17.79 30.16 1.32
CA GLY A 101 -16.55 29.64 1.90
C GLY A 101 -16.61 28.15 2.20
N PRO A 102 -15.46 27.55 2.50
CA PRO A 102 -15.37 26.16 2.90
C PRO A 102 -16.24 25.83 4.11
N GLN A 103 -16.65 24.59 4.20
CA GLN A 103 -17.54 24.10 5.24
C GLN A 103 -16.93 22.90 5.95
N ALA A 104 -17.32 22.65 7.18
CA ALA A 104 -16.87 21.51 7.96
C ALA A 104 -17.98 20.91 8.83
N LYS A 105 -17.92 19.62 9.05
CA LYS A 105 -18.61 18.93 10.15
C LYS A 105 -17.64 18.82 11.32
N ILE A 106 -18.12 19.14 12.51
CA ILE A 106 -17.38 18.88 13.75
C ILE A 106 -18.06 17.72 14.44
N LEU A 107 -17.27 16.69 14.75
CA LEU A 107 -17.76 15.41 15.21
C LEU A 107 -17.06 15.03 16.52
N GLY A 108 -17.75 14.33 17.40
CA GLY A 108 -17.20 13.83 18.65
C GLY A 108 -17.43 12.34 18.79
N GLU A 109 -16.42 11.63 19.21
CA GLU A 109 -16.51 10.23 19.58
C GLU A 109 -16.77 10.08 21.07
N TYR A 110 -17.64 9.14 21.42
CA TYR A 110 -18.04 8.89 22.81
C TYR A 110 -17.90 7.40 23.13
N ASP A 111 -17.30 7.12 24.27
CA ASP A 111 -17.23 5.77 24.80
C ASP A 111 -18.61 5.24 25.25
N ALA A 112 -18.68 3.98 25.65
CA ALA A 112 -19.90 3.33 26.13
C ALA A 112 -20.45 3.96 27.43
N GLN A 113 -19.65 4.78 28.12
CA GLN A 113 -20.03 5.53 29.31
C GLN A 113 -20.50 6.94 28.99
N GLY A 114 -20.39 7.36 27.73
CA GLY A 114 -20.77 8.68 27.24
C GLY A 114 -19.69 9.76 27.47
N ASN A 115 -18.45 9.39 27.74
CA ASN A 115 -17.34 10.33 27.80
C ASN A 115 -16.81 10.58 26.38
N LEU A 116 -16.48 11.84 26.10
CA LEU A 116 -15.81 12.21 24.85
C LEU A 116 -14.39 11.65 24.84
N THR A 117 -14.01 10.95 23.78
CA THR A 117 -12.69 10.35 23.60
C THR A 117 -11.87 11.01 22.51
N ARG A 118 -12.51 11.44 21.42
CA ARG A 118 -11.85 12.12 20.29
C ARG A 118 -12.78 13.20 19.70
N VAL A 119 -12.18 14.15 18.98
CA VAL A 119 -12.91 15.15 18.20
C VAL A 119 -12.39 15.13 16.76
N ALA A 120 -13.28 15.28 15.79
CA ALA A 120 -12.88 15.43 14.40
C ALA A 120 -13.34 16.75 13.81
N VAL A 121 -12.44 17.34 13.00
CA VAL A 121 -12.74 18.42 12.06
C VAL A 121 -12.73 17.79 10.67
N SER A 122 -13.92 17.56 10.12
CA SER A 122 -14.06 16.97 8.80
C SER A 122 -14.55 18.00 7.80
N PHE A 123 -13.63 18.44 6.93
CA PHE A 123 -13.94 19.43 5.91
C PHE A 123 -14.74 18.80 4.76
N THR A 124 -15.73 19.54 4.28
CA THR A 124 -16.61 19.12 3.19
C THR A 124 -15.92 19.37 1.84
N GLY A 125 -16.12 18.48 0.89
CA GLY A 125 -15.71 18.67 -0.51
C GLY A 125 -16.60 19.69 -1.24
N THR A 126 -16.39 19.81 -2.54
CA THR A 126 -17.14 20.73 -3.41
C THR A 126 -18.62 20.37 -3.41
N ASN A 127 -19.46 21.26 -2.92
CA ASN A 127 -20.91 21.08 -2.89
C ASN A 127 -21.67 22.13 -3.75
N SER A 128 -20.96 23.10 -4.30
CA SER A 128 -21.52 24.14 -5.16
C SER A 128 -20.51 24.56 -6.25
N PRO A 129 -20.98 25.12 -7.41
CA PRO A 129 -20.08 25.66 -8.42
C PRO A 129 -19.23 26.84 -7.96
N VAL A 130 -19.60 27.49 -6.84
CA VAL A 130 -18.84 28.61 -6.28
C VAL A 130 -17.59 28.11 -5.57
N ASP A 131 -17.60 26.91 -5.05
CA ASP A 131 -16.45 26.30 -4.35
C ASP A 131 -15.24 26.10 -5.26
N ILE A 132 -15.43 26.15 -6.60
CA ILE A 132 -14.33 26.18 -7.56
C ILE A 132 -13.40 27.37 -7.29
N VAL A 133 -13.91 28.48 -6.78
CA VAL A 133 -13.10 29.63 -6.40
C VAL A 133 -12.23 29.34 -5.19
N ASP A 134 -12.67 28.47 -4.29
CA ASP A 134 -11.94 28.12 -3.07
C ASP A 134 -10.68 27.29 -3.37
N TYR A 135 -10.64 26.53 -4.47
CA TYR A 135 -9.43 25.85 -4.91
C TYR A 135 -8.26 26.82 -5.14
N PHE A 136 -8.54 28.05 -5.60
CA PHE A 136 -7.49 29.06 -5.79
C PHE A 136 -6.99 29.62 -4.45
N GLN A 137 -7.89 29.69 -3.48
CA GLN A 137 -7.59 30.24 -2.16
C GLN A 137 -6.80 29.26 -1.30
N LEU A 138 -6.87 27.96 -1.62
CA LEU A 138 -6.02 26.95 -0.99
C LEU A 138 -4.55 27.27 -1.20
N ASN A 139 -4.14 27.48 -2.44
CA ASN A 139 -2.74 27.72 -2.80
C ASN A 139 -2.19 29.07 -2.30
N THR A 140 -3.05 30.04 -2.01
CA THR A 140 -2.61 31.35 -1.49
C THR A 140 -2.53 31.38 0.04
N GLY A 141 -3.05 30.38 0.74
CA GLY A 141 -3.10 30.35 2.20
C GLY A 141 -4.05 31.38 2.84
N GLU A 142 -4.80 32.14 2.03
CA GLU A 142 -5.71 33.19 2.52
C GLU A 142 -6.88 32.66 3.35
N LEU A 143 -7.24 31.37 3.17
CA LEU A 143 -8.29 30.71 3.95
C LEU A 143 -7.88 30.36 5.38
N ALA A 144 -6.58 30.17 5.66
CA ALA A 144 -6.10 29.70 6.94
C ALA A 144 -6.52 30.63 8.12
N PRO A 145 -6.39 31.97 8.05
CA PRO A 145 -6.86 32.86 9.12
C PRO A 145 -8.36 32.77 9.38
N ASN A 146 -9.18 32.47 8.37
CA ASN A 146 -10.63 32.42 8.47
C ASN A 146 -11.13 31.16 9.18
N MET A 147 -10.31 30.13 9.28
CA MET A 147 -10.59 28.94 10.09
C MET A 147 -10.48 29.22 11.60
N ALA A 148 -9.70 30.22 12.02
CA ALA A 148 -9.35 30.44 13.41
C ALA A 148 -10.55 30.59 14.37
N PRO A 149 -11.67 31.24 14.03
CA PRO A 149 -12.83 31.33 14.93
C PRO A 149 -13.44 29.96 15.27
N LEU A 150 -13.65 29.09 14.24
CA LEU A 150 -14.16 27.74 14.43
C LEU A 150 -13.17 26.88 15.20
N LEU A 151 -11.92 26.89 14.80
CA LEU A 151 -10.86 26.09 15.42
C LEU A 151 -10.60 26.51 16.89
N THR A 152 -10.79 27.79 17.22
CA THR A 152 -10.73 28.26 18.62
C THR A 152 -11.82 27.59 19.44
N ALA A 153 -13.06 27.55 18.95
CA ALA A 153 -14.18 26.90 19.64
C ALA A 153 -13.94 25.38 19.78
N VAL A 154 -13.40 24.73 18.75
CA VAL A 154 -13.03 23.30 18.80
C VAL A 154 -11.94 23.06 19.86
N ARG A 155 -10.85 23.84 19.88
CA ARG A 155 -9.82 23.77 20.93
C ARG A 155 -10.41 23.90 22.32
N ASP A 156 -11.22 24.92 22.54
CA ASP A 156 -11.80 25.18 23.86
C ASP A 156 -12.73 24.05 24.32
N PHE A 157 -13.43 23.42 23.37
CA PHE A 157 -14.26 22.25 23.64
C PHE A 157 -13.40 21.02 23.99
N VAL A 158 -12.33 20.76 23.21
CA VAL A 158 -11.37 19.66 23.45
C VAL A 158 -10.76 19.79 24.85
N LEU A 159 -10.19 20.96 25.17
CA LEU A 159 -9.56 21.22 26.47
C LEU A 159 -10.54 21.13 27.64
N LYS A 160 -11.77 21.60 27.46
CA LYS A 160 -12.84 21.55 28.49
C LYS A 160 -13.18 20.08 28.85
N ASN A 161 -13.06 19.17 27.91
CA ASN A 161 -13.32 17.74 28.12
C ASN A 161 -12.06 16.94 28.54
N GLY A 162 -10.92 17.61 28.77
CA GLY A 162 -9.69 17.00 29.25
C GLY A 162 -8.88 16.30 28.18
N LEU A 163 -9.13 16.60 26.90
CA LEU A 163 -8.45 16.05 25.74
C LEU A 163 -7.33 16.98 25.26
N GLY A 164 -6.43 16.45 24.43
CA GLY A 164 -5.31 17.14 23.80
C GLY A 164 -5.46 17.30 22.29
N ALA A 165 -4.42 17.80 21.64
CA ALA A 165 -4.37 17.92 20.19
C ALA A 165 -4.24 16.54 19.49
N ASP A 166 -3.57 15.60 20.11
CA ASP A 166 -3.41 14.23 19.70
C ASP A 166 -4.74 13.44 19.66
N ASP A 167 -5.76 13.90 20.42
CA ASP A 167 -7.12 13.37 20.35
C ASP A 167 -7.96 14.01 19.22
N VAL A 168 -7.36 14.87 18.38
CA VAL A 168 -8.06 15.53 17.27
C VAL A 168 -7.69 14.89 15.94
N ILE A 169 -8.72 14.51 15.16
CA ILE A 169 -8.59 14.07 13.77
C ILE A 169 -9.00 15.23 12.85
N VAL A 170 -8.16 15.55 11.89
CA VAL A 170 -8.45 16.54 10.84
C VAL A 170 -8.48 15.80 9.51
N THR A 171 -9.63 15.82 8.84
CA THR A 171 -9.80 15.06 7.61
C THR A 171 -10.72 15.77 6.63
N GLY A 172 -10.80 15.28 5.42
CA GLY A 172 -11.72 15.75 4.39
C GLY A 172 -11.46 15.05 3.06
N TYR A 173 -12.46 15.11 2.19
CA TYR A 173 -12.41 14.51 0.85
C TYR A 173 -12.44 15.59 -0.23
N SER A 174 -11.71 15.42 -1.35
CA SER A 174 -11.66 16.39 -2.44
C SER A 174 -11.18 17.75 -1.95
N LEU A 175 -11.92 18.84 -2.20
CA LEU A 175 -11.64 20.16 -1.63
C LEU A 175 -11.47 20.13 -0.10
N GLY A 176 -12.25 19.30 0.59
CA GLY A 176 -12.10 19.09 2.03
C GLY A 176 -10.75 18.49 2.41
N GLY A 177 -10.21 17.60 1.59
CA GLY A 177 -8.84 17.09 1.73
C GLY A 177 -7.81 18.21 1.59
N GLY A 178 -8.00 19.12 0.63
CA GLY A 178 -7.19 20.33 0.50
C GLY A 178 -7.25 21.25 1.73
N MET A 179 -8.42 21.40 2.33
CA MET A 179 -8.58 22.17 3.57
C MET A 179 -7.87 21.50 4.76
N ALA A 180 -7.87 20.17 4.84
CA ALA A 180 -7.12 19.45 5.87
C ALA A 180 -5.60 19.66 5.70
N ASN A 181 -5.10 19.61 4.46
CA ASN A 181 -3.71 19.92 4.15
C ASN A 181 -3.35 21.39 4.45
N LEU A 182 -4.21 22.34 4.09
CA LEU A 182 -4.02 23.75 4.42
C LEU A 182 -3.97 23.97 5.94
N MET A 183 -4.84 23.31 6.71
CA MET A 183 -4.80 23.39 8.16
C MET A 183 -3.49 22.81 8.72
N ALA A 184 -3.00 21.72 8.14
CA ALA A 184 -1.73 21.11 8.50
C ALA A 184 -0.54 22.03 8.21
N GLU A 185 -0.53 22.72 7.06
CA GLU A 185 0.51 23.68 6.68
C GLU A 185 0.64 24.82 7.70
N TYR A 186 -0.49 25.34 8.17
CA TYR A 186 -0.51 26.45 9.14
C TYR A 186 -0.66 26.00 10.60
N ARG A 187 -0.54 24.70 10.92
CA ARG A 187 -0.81 24.10 12.25
C ARG A 187 -0.07 24.77 13.40
N GLU A 188 1.18 25.20 13.16
CA GLU A 188 2.04 25.84 14.18
C GLU A 188 1.58 27.28 14.52
N SER A 189 0.88 27.94 13.62
CA SER A 189 0.41 29.32 13.78
C SER A 189 -1.08 29.41 14.11
N LEU A 190 -1.89 28.49 13.63
CA LEU A 190 -3.32 28.46 13.87
C LEU A 190 -3.60 28.21 15.36
N VAL A 191 -4.43 29.09 15.94
CA VAL A 191 -4.91 28.97 17.33
C VAL A 191 -3.77 28.77 18.33
N GLY A 192 -2.63 29.45 18.07
CA GLY A 192 -1.43 29.40 18.94
C GLY A 192 -0.71 28.05 18.90
N GLY A 193 -0.79 27.32 17.80
CA GLY A 193 -0.11 26.02 17.59
C GLY A 193 -0.80 24.83 18.27
N PHE A 194 -2.03 25.00 18.74
CA PHE A 194 -2.73 23.91 19.44
C PHE A 194 -2.85 22.63 18.60
N PHE A 195 -3.04 22.76 17.28
CA PHE A 195 -3.26 21.63 16.40
C PHE A 195 -1.96 21.05 15.78
N ALA A 196 -0.78 21.44 16.30
CA ALA A 196 0.50 20.95 15.76
C ALA A 196 0.61 19.42 15.78
N ASP A 197 0.11 18.78 16.84
CA ASP A 197 0.16 17.34 17.06
C ASP A 197 -1.12 16.59 16.64
N ALA A 198 -2.08 17.26 15.99
CA ALA A 198 -3.30 16.61 15.52
C ALA A 198 -3.02 15.55 14.43
N ASN A 199 -3.98 14.64 14.24
CA ASN A 199 -3.91 13.58 13.25
C ASN A 199 -4.52 14.04 11.93
N TYR A 200 -3.70 14.22 10.90
CA TYR A 200 -4.13 14.76 9.61
C TYR A 200 -4.24 13.66 8.55
N VAL A 201 -5.41 13.58 7.89
CA VAL A 201 -5.66 12.66 6.76
C VAL A 201 -6.38 13.42 5.65
N GLY A 202 -5.73 13.60 4.51
CA GLY A 202 -6.31 14.22 3.31
C GLY A 202 -6.73 13.15 2.30
N CYS A 203 -8.02 13.08 1.96
CA CYS A 203 -8.53 12.12 0.97
C CYS A 203 -8.75 12.81 -0.39
N ALA A 204 -8.20 12.25 -1.47
CA ALA A 204 -8.34 12.77 -2.85
C ALA A 204 -8.11 14.29 -2.95
N SER A 205 -7.16 14.81 -2.19
CA SER A 205 -6.93 16.24 -1.99
C SER A 205 -6.32 16.91 -3.22
N PRO A 206 -6.74 18.11 -3.62
CA PRO A 206 -6.11 18.88 -4.70
C PRO A 206 -4.83 19.61 -4.25
N LEU A 207 -4.59 19.73 -2.96
CA LEU A 207 -3.44 20.41 -2.35
C LEU A 207 -2.77 19.47 -1.34
N ILE A 208 -1.47 19.57 -1.20
CA ILE A 208 -0.65 18.82 -0.24
C ILE A 208 0.14 19.78 0.65
N CYS A 209 0.23 19.42 1.93
CA CYS A 209 1.08 20.09 2.90
C CYS A 209 2.56 19.80 2.57
N ASP A 210 3.38 20.84 2.46
CA ASP A 210 4.82 20.71 2.14
C ASP A 210 5.65 20.06 3.26
N ALA A 211 5.10 19.99 4.48
CA ALA A 211 5.82 19.40 5.60
C ALA A 211 5.75 17.87 5.55
N PRO A 212 6.87 17.17 5.38
CA PRO A 212 6.88 15.72 5.31
C PRO A 212 6.46 15.09 6.64
N GLY A 213 5.77 13.95 6.60
CA GLY A 213 5.39 13.20 7.79
C GLY A 213 4.37 13.91 8.70
N VAL A 214 3.51 14.76 8.15
CA VAL A 214 2.44 15.45 8.89
C VAL A 214 1.06 14.96 8.47
N VAL A 215 0.83 14.80 7.17
CA VAL A 215 -0.47 14.40 6.61
C VAL A 215 -0.32 13.06 5.91
N LEU A 216 -1.21 12.12 6.19
CA LEU A 216 -1.45 11.00 5.30
C LEU A 216 -2.36 11.51 4.16
N ASN A 217 -1.80 11.66 2.98
CA ASN A 217 -2.57 11.99 1.78
C ASN A 217 -2.93 10.71 1.04
N TYR A 218 -4.21 10.38 1.01
CA TYR A 218 -4.77 9.18 0.42
C TYR A 218 -5.58 9.52 -0.83
N GLY A 219 -5.38 8.77 -1.91
CA GLY A 219 -6.11 8.94 -3.17
C GLY A 219 -5.74 7.85 -4.18
N TYR A 220 -6.30 7.92 -5.37
CA TYR A 220 -6.07 6.94 -6.43
C TYR A 220 -5.29 7.54 -7.59
N GLU A 221 -4.36 6.77 -8.17
CA GLU A 221 -3.61 7.15 -9.39
C GLU A 221 -4.54 7.59 -10.52
N ASN A 222 -5.66 6.93 -10.67
CA ASN A 222 -6.66 7.20 -11.70
C ASN A 222 -7.66 8.31 -11.33
N ASP A 223 -7.51 8.96 -10.18
CA ASP A 223 -8.24 10.18 -9.83
C ASP A 223 -7.59 11.40 -10.50
N VAL A 224 -8.41 12.23 -11.13
CA VAL A 224 -7.94 13.38 -11.89
C VAL A 224 -7.73 14.63 -11.04
N VAL A 225 -8.31 14.71 -9.85
CA VAL A 225 -8.44 15.98 -9.10
C VAL A 225 -7.08 16.57 -8.74
N TYR A 226 -6.18 15.78 -8.19
CA TYR A 226 -4.85 16.27 -7.82
C TYR A 226 -3.95 16.61 -9.03
N ARG A 227 -4.22 15.99 -10.19
CA ARG A 227 -3.49 16.26 -11.44
C ARG A 227 -3.95 17.53 -12.15
N ILE A 228 -5.12 18.06 -11.80
CA ILE A 228 -5.63 19.30 -12.39
C ILE A 228 -5.08 20.53 -11.67
N VAL A 229 -5.02 20.48 -10.35
CA VAL A 229 -4.63 21.61 -9.53
C VAL A 229 -3.17 21.46 -9.09
N GLY A 230 -2.77 20.30 -8.60
CA GLY A 230 -1.42 20.02 -8.12
C GLY A 230 -0.93 21.08 -7.12
N ASP A 231 0.36 21.22 -7.01
CA ASP A 231 1.04 22.29 -6.29
C ASP A 231 1.26 23.56 -7.14
N GLU A 232 0.63 23.62 -8.33
CA GLU A 232 0.74 24.75 -9.23
C GLU A 232 0.14 26.02 -8.64
N ALA A 233 0.90 27.10 -8.69
CA ALA A 233 0.55 28.35 -8.01
C ALA A 233 -0.65 29.09 -8.60
N THR A 234 -1.05 28.78 -9.87
CA THR A 234 -2.15 29.45 -10.55
C THR A 234 -2.94 28.51 -11.47
N TRP A 235 -4.20 28.89 -11.76
CA TRP A 235 -5.01 28.20 -12.79
C TRP A 235 -4.37 28.17 -14.17
N GLN A 236 -3.61 29.19 -14.51
CA GLN A 236 -2.94 29.24 -15.80
C GLN A 236 -1.86 28.17 -15.83
N ASP A 237 -1.16 27.96 -14.72
CA ASP A 237 -0.17 26.91 -14.57
C ASP A 237 -0.85 25.53 -14.55
N ALA A 238 -1.93 25.36 -13.79
CA ALA A 238 -2.73 24.14 -13.78
C ALA A 238 -3.36 23.80 -15.15
N ILE A 239 -3.84 24.81 -15.90
CA ILE A 239 -4.31 24.62 -17.26
C ILE A 239 -3.16 24.30 -18.22
N ALA A 240 -2.00 24.89 -18.01
CA ALA A 240 -0.81 24.62 -18.82
C ALA A 240 -0.23 23.23 -18.51
N ALA A 241 -0.22 22.82 -17.26
CA ALA A 241 0.13 21.45 -16.83
C ALA A 241 -0.86 20.41 -17.40
N GLY A 242 -2.12 20.79 -17.57
CA GLY A 242 -3.16 20.00 -18.23
C GLY A 242 -3.11 20.02 -19.76
N ASP A 243 -2.01 20.43 -20.39
CA ASP A 243 -1.86 20.42 -21.84
C ASP A 243 -2.05 18.99 -22.39
N PRO A 244 -2.95 18.82 -23.39
CA PRO A 244 -3.28 17.51 -23.92
C PRO A 244 -2.04 16.78 -24.45
N GLY A 245 -1.54 15.81 -23.69
CA GLY A 245 -0.41 14.98 -24.08
C GLY A 245 0.86 15.08 -23.24
N LEU A 246 0.90 15.97 -22.24
CA LEU A 246 2.02 16.04 -21.31
C LEU A 246 1.53 15.75 -19.88
N VAL A 247 1.93 14.61 -19.34
CA VAL A 247 1.92 14.37 -17.92
C VAL A 247 3.03 15.24 -17.33
N ASN A 248 2.71 16.12 -16.38
CA ASN A 248 3.75 16.82 -15.65
C ASN A 248 4.39 15.82 -14.67
N PRO A 249 5.64 15.39 -14.89
CA PRO A 249 6.31 14.46 -13.98
C PRO A 249 6.60 15.07 -12.61
N ASP A 250 6.49 16.39 -12.46
CA ASP A 250 6.73 17.11 -11.22
C ASP A 250 5.46 17.18 -10.33
N ASN A 251 4.29 16.75 -10.81
CA ASN A 251 3.06 16.62 -10.03
C ASN A 251 3.05 15.32 -9.19
N ARG A 252 4.18 14.94 -8.68
CA ARG A 252 4.29 13.85 -7.73
C ARG A 252 4.09 14.39 -6.33
N TYR A 253 3.20 13.77 -5.64
CA TYR A 253 3.00 14.03 -4.25
C TYR A 253 3.79 13.01 -3.43
N ASP A 254 4.45 13.50 -2.40
CA ASP A 254 5.04 12.68 -1.35
C ASP A 254 3.87 12.08 -0.51
N SER A 255 3.08 11.21 -1.15
CA SER A 255 1.83 10.69 -0.61
C SER A 255 1.42 9.37 -1.29
N THR A 256 0.44 8.70 -0.72
CA THR A 256 -0.12 7.43 -1.22
C THR A 256 -0.87 7.52 -2.55
N ARG A 257 -1.14 8.71 -3.09
CA ARG A 257 -2.01 8.90 -4.25
C ARG A 257 -1.51 8.31 -5.55
N ASP A 258 -0.22 8.45 -5.78
CA ASP A 258 0.37 8.00 -7.03
C ASP A 258 0.56 6.49 -7.04
N ASN A 259 0.43 5.87 -5.88
CA ASN A 259 0.76 4.47 -5.66
C ASN A 259 -0.48 3.60 -5.45
N ILE A 260 -1.67 4.20 -5.26
CA ILE A 260 -2.91 3.44 -5.07
C ILE A 260 -3.74 3.48 -6.35
N VAL A 261 -4.05 2.31 -6.88
CA VAL A 261 -4.86 2.12 -8.08
C VAL A 261 -6.22 1.52 -7.70
N LEU A 262 -7.29 2.23 -8.02
CA LEU A 262 -8.63 1.65 -8.07
C LEU A 262 -8.78 0.92 -9.42
N PHE A 263 -8.57 -0.40 -9.44
CA PHE A 263 -8.57 -1.19 -10.67
C PHE A 263 -10.00 -1.49 -11.13
N ASP A 264 -10.61 -0.47 -11.74
CA ASP A 264 -11.96 -0.52 -12.29
C ASP A 264 -11.99 -0.87 -13.79
N ASP A 265 -13.18 -0.95 -14.38
CA ASP A 265 -13.36 -1.26 -15.81
C ASP A 265 -12.70 -0.22 -16.73
N MET A 266 -12.61 1.03 -16.28
CA MET A 266 -12.00 2.12 -17.05
C MET A 266 -10.48 1.99 -17.04
N TYR A 267 -9.88 1.79 -15.87
CA TYR A 267 -8.44 1.57 -15.73
C TYR A 267 -8.00 0.28 -16.46
N ALA A 268 -8.80 -0.78 -16.38
CA ALA A 268 -8.56 -2.04 -17.08
C ALA A 268 -8.59 -1.88 -18.61
N SER A 269 -9.33 -0.91 -19.14
CA SER A 269 -9.51 -0.70 -20.58
C SER A 269 -8.20 -0.36 -21.28
N PRO A 270 -7.93 -0.91 -22.48
CA PRO A 270 -6.82 -0.46 -23.32
C PRO A 270 -6.86 1.03 -23.67
N LEU A 271 -8.04 1.64 -23.62
CA LEU A 271 -8.21 3.07 -23.89
C LEU A 271 -7.54 3.94 -22.81
N TRP A 272 -7.46 3.46 -21.57
CA TRP A 272 -6.78 4.15 -20.48
C TRP A 272 -5.30 4.43 -20.80
N SER A 273 -4.60 3.46 -21.34
CA SER A 273 -3.19 3.60 -21.73
C SER A 273 -2.95 4.49 -22.93
N LEU A 274 -4.00 4.84 -23.69
CA LEU A 274 -3.92 5.72 -24.89
C LEU A 274 -4.30 7.16 -24.61
N THR A 275 -4.95 7.42 -23.47
CA THR A 275 -5.42 8.75 -23.11
C THR A 275 -4.58 9.29 -21.96
N PRO A 276 -3.66 10.22 -22.21
CA PRO A 276 -2.93 10.87 -21.13
C PRO A 276 -3.91 11.64 -20.23
N PHE A 277 -3.61 11.74 -18.95
CA PHE A 277 -4.35 12.60 -18.04
C PHE A 277 -4.29 14.03 -18.55
N SER A 278 -5.41 14.57 -18.95
CA SER A 278 -5.57 15.93 -19.40
C SER A 278 -6.95 16.43 -19.04
N ILE A 279 -7.14 17.74 -19.09
CA ILE A 279 -8.47 18.36 -18.95
C ILE A 279 -9.52 17.69 -19.87
N ALA A 280 -9.11 17.19 -21.04
CA ALA A 280 -9.99 16.47 -21.94
C ALA A 280 -10.47 15.12 -21.39
N ASN A 281 -9.74 14.53 -20.45
CA ASN A 281 -10.05 13.23 -19.84
C ASN A 281 -10.79 13.36 -18.50
N ILE A 282 -11.02 14.57 -18.00
CA ILE A 282 -11.75 14.82 -16.76
C ILE A 282 -13.03 13.98 -16.64
N PRO A 283 -13.91 13.87 -17.66
CA PRO A 283 -15.13 13.08 -17.54
C PRO A 283 -14.88 11.59 -17.28
N VAL A 284 -13.77 11.05 -17.76
CA VAL A 284 -13.40 9.65 -17.64
C VAL A 284 -12.69 9.39 -16.30
N ALA A 285 -11.74 10.24 -15.96
CA ALA A 285 -10.96 10.15 -14.73
C ALA A 285 -11.75 10.62 -13.47
N TRP A 286 -12.77 11.46 -13.68
CA TRP A 286 -13.72 11.87 -12.65
C TRP A 286 -14.53 10.70 -12.08
N TYR A 287 -14.65 9.63 -12.85
CA TYR A 287 -15.30 8.42 -12.35
C TYR A 287 -14.58 7.81 -11.16
N ALA A 288 -13.26 7.69 -11.22
CA ALA A 288 -12.46 7.19 -10.09
C ALA A 288 -12.55 8.11 -8.86
N HIS A 289 -12.67 9.44 -9.06
CA HIS A 289 -12.89 10.37 -7.97
C HIS A 289 -14.23 10.13 -7.26
N ILE A 290 -15.31 9.92 -8.00
CA ILE A 290 -16.64 9.67 -7.43
C ILE A 290 -16.73 8.25 -6.88
N ASP A 291 -16.30 7.26 -7.62
CA ASP A 291 -16.33 5.86 -7.22
C ASP A 291 -15.45 5.63 -5.97
N GLY A 292 -14.32 6.31 -5.89
CA GLY A 292 -13.45 6.29 -4.72
C GLY A 292 -14.12 6.72 -3.41
N VAL A 293 -15.12 7.62 -3.45
CA VAL A 293 -15.92 8.01 -2.28
C VAL A 293 -16.84 6.86 -1.84
N PHE A 294 -17.37 6.11 -2.79
CA PHE A 294 -18.36 5.06 -2.54
C PHE A 294 -17.75 3.66 -2.46
N SER A 295 -16.49 3.50 -2.87
CA SER A 295 -15.80 2.22 -2.90
C SER A 295 -15.39 1.73 -1.52
N ASP A 296 -15.43 0.42 -1.31
CA ASP A 296 -14.90 -0.24 -0.12
C ASP A 296 -13.38 -0.46 -0.17
N ALA A 297 -12.70 0.01 -1.21
CA ALA A 297 -11.28 -0.19 -1.44
C ALA A 297 -10.41 0.20 -0.24
N THR A 298 -10.69 1.37 0.36
CA THR A 298 -9.98 1.84 1.56
C THR A 298 -10.10 0.85 2.72
N LEU A 299 -11.30 0.29 2.95
CA LEU A 299 -11.51 -0.68 4.02
C LEU A 299 -10.82 -2.00 3.72
N ARG A 300 -10.75 -2.40 2.44
CA ARG A 300 -10.02 -3.60 2.03
C ARG A 300 -8.51 -3.43 2.20
N ILE A 301 -7.97 -2.25 1.89
CA ILE A 301 -6.56 -1.94 2.18
C ILE A 301 -6.29 -2.09 3.67
N ALA A 302 -7.11 -1.47 4.52
CA ALA A 302 -6.92 -1.48 5.96
C ALA A 302 -7.09 -2.88 6.61
N ASN A 303 -7.92 -3.73 6.03
CA ASN A 303 -8.24 -5.05 6.59
C ASN A 303 -7.50 -6.20 5.87
N ASN A 304 -6.57 -5.89 4.98
CA ASN A 304 -5.81 -6.93 4.31
C ASN A 304 -4.74 -7.53 5.26
N PRO A 305 -4.46 -8.83 5.19
CA PRO A 305 -3.51 -9.49 6.09
C PRO A 305 -2.08 -8.92 5.96
N PHE A 306 -1.75 -8.29 4.85
CA PHE A 306 -0.44 -7.71 4.59
C PHE A 306 -0.33 -6.21 4.94
N TYR A 307 -1.31 -5.61 5.62
CA TYR A 307 -1.31 -4.18 5.93
C TYR A 307 -0.08 -3.73 6.73
N GLU A 308 0.45 -4.56 7.59
CA GLU A 308 1.62 -4.23 8.41
C GLU A 308 2.92 -4.06 7.62
N PHE A 309 3.00 -4.67 6.42
CA PHE A 309 4.12 -4.55 5.48
C PHE A 309 3.98 -3.34 4.55
N MET A 310 2.85 -2.66 4.58
CA MET A 310 2.63 -1.46 3.79
C MET A 310 3.33 -0.25 4.41
N ALA A 311 3.87 0.60 3.54
CA ALA A 311 4.24 1.97 3.84
C ALA A 311 3.30 2.91 3.07
N ARG A 312 3.33 4.21 3.36
CA ARG A 312 2.46 5.18 2.67
C ARG A 312 2.72 5.31 1.17
N ASP A 313 3.90 4.94 0.72
CA ASP A 313 4.32 4.96 -0.70
C ASP A 313 4.30 3.57 -1.35
N SER A 314 3.79 2.54 -0.66
CA SER A 314 3.63 1.20 -1.24
C SER A 314 2.66 1.21 -2.41
N THR A 315 3.03 0.56 -3.50
CA THR A 315 2.15 0.32 -4.63
C THR A 315 0.99 -0.59 -4.23
N THR A 316 -0.23 -0.10 -4.33
CA THR A 316 -1.43 -0.84 -3.91
C THR A 316 -2.46 -0.85 -5.02
N ILE A 317 -2.89 -2.04 -5.45
CA ILE A 317 -3.84 -2.23 -6.53
C ILE A 317 -5.07 -2.93 -6.00
N VAL A 318 -6.20 -2.24 -6.02
CA VAL A 318 -7.44 -2.74 -5.43
C VAL A 318 -8.44 -3.08 -6.53
N ALA A 319 -8.87 -4.35 -6.59
CA ALA A 319 -9.85 -4.82 -7.56
C ALA A 319 -11.21 -4.13 -7.37
N ASN A 320 -11.74 -3.52 -8.42
CA ASN A 320 -13.07 -2.88 -8.44
C ASN A 320 -13.78 -3.11 -9.78
N LEU A 321 -13.61 -4.29 -10.35
CA LEU A 321 -14.19 -4.67 -11.64
C LEU A 321 -15.68 -4.97 -11.52
N SER A 322 -16.45 -4.57 -12.52
CA SER A 322 -17.86 -4.95 -12.64
C SER A 322 -18.03 -6.46 -12.88
N ALA A 323 -19.22 -6.98 -12.64
CA ALA A 323 -19.55 -8.38 -12.91
C ALA A 323 -19.33 -8.81 -14.37
N LEU A 324 -19.27 -7.86 -15.31
CA LEU A 324 -19.09 -8.15 -16.73
C LEU A 324 -17.61 -8.42 -17.10
N THR A 325 -16.69 -7.83 -16.39
CA THR A 325 -15.26 -7.85 -16.71
C THR A 325 -14.44 -8.70 -15.75
N ARG A 326 -14.89 -8.85 -14.51
CA ARG A 326 -14.17 -9.51 -13.41
C ARG A 326 -13.66 -10.90 -13.77
N GLY A 327 -14.49 -11.77 -14.32
CA GLY A 327 -14.11 -13.15 -14.66
C GLY A 327 -13.20 -13.31 -15.89
N ILE A 328 -12.81 -12.21 -16.55
CA ILE A 328 -11.98 -12.23 -17.77
C ILE A 328 -10.82 -11.24 -17.76
N THR A 329 -10.71 -10.42 -16.71
CA THR A 329 -9.70 -9.35 -16.62
C THR A 329 -8.80 -9.60 -15.42
N TRP A 330 -7.49 -9.65 -15.64
CA TRP A 330 -6.50 -9.76 -14.59
C TRP A 330 -6.28 -8.40 -13.92
N VAL A 331 -6.43 -8.38 -12.61
CA VAL A 331 -6.04 -7.25 -11.75
C VAL A 331 -4.54 -7.36 -11.51
N GLN A 332 -3.80 -6.38 -11.99
CA GLN A 332 -2.33 -6.41 -12.02
C GLN A 332 -1.77 -4.99 -12.05
N ASP A 333 -0.52 -4.84 -11.69
CA ASP A 333 0.22 -3.62 -11.98
C ASP A 333 0.32 -3.42 -13.50
N LYS A 334 0.02 -2.21 -13.97
CA LYS A 334 0.03 -1.87 -15.40
C LYS A 334 0.99 -0.72 -15.64
N GLN A 335 1.86 -0.89 -16.62
CA GLN A 335 2.61 0.24 -17.14
C GLN A 335 1.66 1.19 -17.86
N THR A 336 1.42 2.36 -17.26
CA THR A 336 0.66 3.46 -17.83
C THR A 336 1.58 4.65 -18.11
N VAL A 337 1.06 5.68 -18.75
CA VAL A 337 1.83 6.93 -18.97
C VAL A 337 2.05 7.73 -17.68
N THR A 338 1.35 7.40 -16.62
CA THR A 338 1.37 8.08 -15.32
C THR A 338 2.02 7.25 -14.22
N SER A 339 2.13 5.93 -14.42
CA SER A 339 2.73 4.99 -13.48
C SER A 339 4.25 5.07 -13.54
N ASP A 340 4.88 5.26 -12.40
CA ASP A 340 6.33 5.13 -12.22
C ASP A 340 6.71 3.97 -11.29
N HIS A 341 5.70 3.29 -10.73
CA HIS A 341 5.85 2.15 -9.83
C HIS A 341 5.84 0.79 -10.55
N TYR A 342 5.62 0.79 -11.87
CA TYR A 342 5.52 -0.46 -12.63
C TYR A 342 6.77 -1.32 -12.49
N GLY A 343 6.56 -2.57 -12.04
CA GLY A 343 7.62 -3.54 -11.84
C GLY A 343 8.29 -3.48 -10.45
N THR A 344 7.80 -2.64 -9.54
CA THR A 344 8.16 -2.68 -8.12
C THR A 344 7.24 -3.62 -7.34
N THR A 345 7.55 -3.87 -6.07
CA THR A 345 6.67 -4.63 -5.16
C THR A 345 5.28 -4.01 -5.08
N ALA A 346 4.25 -4.82 -5.31
CA ALA A 346 2.86 -4.40 -5.29
C ALA A 346 2.02 -5.21 -4.30
N PHE A 347 1.08 -4.52 -3.65
CA PHE A 347 0.01 -5.13 -2.86
C PHE A 347 -1.24 -5.21 -3.72
N ILE A 348 -1.61 -6.41 -4.17
CA ILE A 348 -2.75 -6.63 -5.06
C ILE A 348 -3.90 -7.24 -4.26
N ILE A 349 -4.98 -6.50 -4.13
CA ILE A 349 -6.09 -6.81 -3.22
C ILE A 349 -7.35 -7.10 -4.01
N GLY A 350 -7.85 -8.32 -3.89
CA GLY A 350 -9.10 -8.81 -4.45
C GLY A 350 -10.33 -8.22 -3.76
N SER A 351 -11.50 -8.64 -4.19
CA SER A 351 -12.80 -8.17 -3.71
C SER A 351 -13.54 -9.22 -2.86
N GLN A 352 -14.83 -9.08 -2.76
CA GLN A 352 -15.69 -10.11 -2.15
C GLN A 352 -16.22 -11.14 -3.17
N TYR A 353 -15.70 -11.17 -4.37
CA TYR A 353 -16.15 -12.01 -5.48
C TYR A 353 -14.97 -12.72 -6.13
N ASP A 354 -15.27 -13.69 -7.00
CA ASP A 354 -14.26 -14.44 -7.75
C ASP A 354 -13.42 -13.49 -8.63
N ASP A 355 -12.15 -13.26 -8.27
CA ASP A 355 -11.23 -12.36 -8.94
C ASP A 355 -10.10 -13.10 -9.68
N LEU A 356 -9.50 -12.43 -10.64
CA LEU A 356 -8.27 -12.86 -11.29
C LEU A 356 -7.15 -11.89 -10.90
N LEU A 357 -6.23 -12.30 -10.03
CA LEU A 357 -5.12 -11.47 -9.55
C LEU A 357 -3.80 -11.92 -10.18
N GLN A 358 -2.95 -10.97 -10.55
CA GLN A 358 -1.65 -11.29 -11.16
C GLN A 358 -0.55 -10.37 -10.65
N GLY A 359 0.47 -10.95 -10.01
CA GLY A 359 1.71 -10.28 -9.63
C GLY A 359 2.62 -10.01 -10.82
N GLY A 360 3.66 -9.23 -10.60
CA GLY A 360 4.61 -8.74 -11.58
C GLY A 360 5.92 -9.53 -11.63
N VAL A 361 7.02 -8.79 -11.60
CA VAL A 361 8.38 -9.32 -11.62
C VAL A 361 9.11 -9.17 -10.28
N ALA A 362 8.63 -8.30 -9.42
CA ALA A 362 9.11 -8.12 -8.05
C ALA A 362 8.44 -9.13 -7.10
N GLY A 363 8.86 -9.15 -5.84
CA GLY A 363 8.14 -9.88 -4.79
C GLY A 363 6.86 -9.14 -4.42
N ASP A 364 5.70 -9.74 -4.69
CA ASP A 364 4.39 -9.12 -4.54
C ASP A 364 3.59 -9.74 -3.38
N TYR A 365 2.63 -8.96 -2.87
CA TYR A 365 1.66 -9.38 -1.85
C TYR A 365 0.27 -9.47 -2.49
N LEU A 366 -0.29 -10.68 -2.60
CA LEU A 366 -1.55 -10.92 -3.28
C LEU A 366 -2.59 -11.48 -2.31
N TYR A 367 -3.66 -10.74 -2.09
CA TYR A 367 -4.77 -11.14 -1.23
C TYR A 367 -6.06 -11.32 -2.04
N GLY A 368 -6.61 -12.53 -2.09
CA GLY A 368 -7.83 -12.85 -2.83
C GLY A 368 -9.07 -12.16 -2.27
N GLY A 369 -9.18 -12.14 -0.96
CA GLY A 369 -10.34 -11.58 -0.28
C GLY A 369 -11.41 -12.61 0.01
N ALA A 370 -12.55 -12.55 -0.66
CA ALA A 370 -13.56 -13.60 -0.59
C ALA A 370 -14.05 -13.92 -2.00
N GLY A 371 -14.46 -15.17 -2.23
CA GLY A 371 -14.78 -15.66 -3.56
C GLY A 371 -13.95 -16.89 -3.88
N ASN A 372 -13.99 -17.34 -5.13
CA ASN A 372 -13.07 -18.40 -5.58
C ASN A 372 -12.08 -17.76 -6.55
N ASP A 373 -10.95 -17.35 -6.01
CA ASP A 373 -10.00 -16.51 -6.72
C ASP A 373 -8.99 -17.33 -7.52
N THR A 374 -8.49 -16.73 -8.58
CA THR A 374 -7.36 -17.29 -9.31
C THR A 374 -6.19 -16.31 -9.23
N ILE A 375 -5.10 -16.74 -8.60
CA ILE A 375 -3.96 -15.90 -8.28
C ILE A 375 -2.74 -16.39 -9.01
N LYS A 376 -2.11 -15.53 -9.81
CA LYS A 376 -0.79 -15.72 -10.42
C LYS A 376 0.24 -14.89 -9.70
N THR A 377 1.35 -15.49 -9.32
CA THR A 377 2.40 -14.76 -8.60
C THR A 377 3.34 -13.97 -9.52
N GLY A 378 3.72 -14.52 -10.66
CA GLY A 378 4.78 -13.94 -11.47
C GLY A 378 6.18 -14.34 -10.98
N ALA A 379 7.20 -13.51 -11.25
CA ALA A 379 8.54 -13.69 -10.71
C ALA A 379 8.67 -13.03 -9.33
N GLY A 380 9.81 -13.23 -8.64
CA GLY A 380 10.07 -12.64 -7.31
C GLY A 380 9.75 -13.59 -6.16
N ALA A 381 9.91 -13.10 -4.94
CA ALA A 381 9.52 -13.78 -3.71
C ALA A 381 8.13 -13.27 -3.30
N ASP A 382 7.07 -13.98 -3.70
CA ASP A 382 5.71 -13.51 -3.53
C ASP A 382 5.03 -14.13 -2.31
N ARG A 383 4.12 -13.37 -1.72
CA ARG A 383 3.24 -13.83 -0.64
C ARG A 383 1.80 -13.78 -1.09
N VAL A 384 1.09 -14.88 -0.86
CA VAL A 384 -0.29 -15.07 -1.28
C VAL A 384 -1.13 -15.48 -0.09
N ASP A 385 -2.24 -14.78 0.10
CA ASP A 385 -3.35 -15.27 0.92
C ASP A 385 -4.59 -15.34 0.02
N GLY A 386 -5.10 -16.54 -0.20
CA GLY A 386 -6.32 -16.77 -0.99
C GLY A 386 -7.53 -16.14 -0.34
N GLY A 387 -7.57 -16.12 1.00
CA GLY A 387 -8.68 -15.59 1.76
C GLY A 387 -9.80 -16.60 1.97
N ALA A 388 -11.05 -16.20 1.73
CA ALA A 388 -12.19 -17.04 1.98
C ALA A 388 -12.79 -17.57 0.67
N GLY A 389 -12.72 -18.86 0.46
CA GLY A 389 -13.30 -19.46 -0.74
C GLY A 389 -12.68 -20.79 -1.13
N LYS A 390 -12.63 -21.03 -2.40
CA LYS A 390 -11.85 -22.12 -2.99
C LYS A 390 -10.88 -21.53 -3.99
N ASP A 391 -9.70 -21.18 -3.52
CA ASP A 391 -8.75 -20.37 -4.23
C ASP A 391 -7.71 -21.20 -4.96
N ASN A 392 -7.34 -20.76 -6.15
CA ASN A 392 -6.42 -21.45 -7.03
C ASN A 392 -5.15 -20.61 -7.24
N LEU A 393 -4.04 -21.04 -6.64
CA LEU A 393 -2.73 -20.49 -6.95
C LEU A 393 -2.21 -21.08 -8.27
N ARG A 394 -1.90 -20.20 -9.21
CA ARG A 394 -1.44 -20.56 -10.54
C ARG A 394 0.03 -20.21 -10.72
N LEU A 395 0.87 -21.24 -10.79
CA LEU A 395 2.34 -21.13 -10.89
C LEU A 395 2.80 -21.30 -12.34
N GLU A 396 3.85 -20.60 -12.70
CA GLU A 396 4.50 -20.75 -13.98
C GLU A 396 5.19 -22.13 -14.11
N GLY A 397 5.39 -22.58 -15.36
CA GLY A 397 6.06 -23.86 -15.63
C GLY A 397 5.21 -25.09 -15.33
N SER A 398 5.87 -26.17 -14.97
CA SER A 398 5.31 -27.47 -14.65
C SER A 398 5.56 -27.84 -13.19
N GLN A 399 4.83 -28.79 -12.65
CA GLN A 399 5.03 -29.25 -11.26
C GLN A 399 6.47 -29.69 -10.96
N SER A 400 7.19 -30.21 -11.95
CA SER A 400 8.59 -30.63 -11.82
C SER A 400 9.58 -29.47 -11.66
N ASP A 401 9.14 -28.24 -11.90
CA ASP A 401 9.98 -27.04 -11.80
C ASP A 401 10.00 -26.47 -10.37
N TRP A 402 9.24 -27.10 -9.45
CA TRP A 402 9.03 -26.64 -8.10
C TRP A 402 9.31 -27.71 -7.05
N ASP A 403 10.00 -27.33 -5.97
CA ASP A 403 9.99 -28.05 -4.71
C ASP A 403 8.90 -27.47 -3.82
N VAL A 404 7.98 -28.31 -3.38
CA VAL A 404 6.81 -27.89 -2.59
C VAL A 404 6.98 -28.33 -1.15
N TYR A 405 6.87 -27.40 -0.22
CA TYR A 405 6.91 -27.62 1.22
C TYR A 405 5.58 -27.22 1.85
N ARG A 406 5.21 -27.89 2.95
CA ARG A 406 4.08 -27.52 3.76
C ARG A 406 4.48 -27.52 5.22
N LEU A 407 4.28 -26.39 5.90
CA LEU A 407 4.56 -26.24 7.32
C LEU A 407 3.43 -26.80 8.18
N SER A 408 3.69 -26.89 9.48
CA SER A 408 2.76 -27.46 10.44
C SER A 408 1.49 -26.64 10.64
N ASP A 409 1.54 -25.33 10.43
CA ASP A 409 0.40 -24.40 10.42
C ASP A 409 -0.46 -24.48 9.15
N GLY A 410 0.08 -25.05 8.10
CA GLY A 410 -0.58 -25.19 6.79
C GLY A 410 -0.01 -24.33 5.69
N THR A 411 0.86 -23.39 6.00
CA THR A 411 1.53 -22.52 5.01
C THR A 411 2.28 -23.36 3.99
N LEU A 412 2.12 -23.00 2.72
CA LEU A 412 2.78 -23.65 1.59
C LEU A 412 3.93 -22.79 1.09
N PHE A 413 5.05 -23.44 0.77
CA PHE A 413 6.17 -22.81 0.09
C PHE A 413 6.49 -23.54 -1.20
N PHE A 414 6.65 -22.77 -2.26
CA PHE A 414 7.02 -23.25 -3.59
C PHE A 414 8.36 -22.64 -3.98
N ASN A 415 9.41 -23.46 -3.97
CA ASN A 415 10.76 -23.05 -4.36
C ASN A 415 11.04 -23.42 -5.81
N ALA A 416 11.24 -22.40 -6.64
CA ALA A 416 11.47 -22.57 -8.08
C ALA A 416 12.89 -23.06 -8.39
N HIS A 417 13.02 -24.07 -9.24
CA HIS A 417 14.34 -24.55 -9.70
C HIS A 417 15.04 -23.60 -10.68
N ASN A 418 14.27 -22.75 -11.35
CA ASN A 418 14.79 -21.77 -12.32
C ASN A 418 15.20 -20.44 -11.70
N GLY A 419 15.06 -20.28 -10.39
CA GLY A 419 15.42 -19.07 -9.66
C GLY A 419 14.42 -17.92 -9.78
N THR A 420 13.15 -18.19 -10.13
CA THR A 420 12.10 -17.18 -10.14
C THR A 420 11.57 -16.80 -8.74
N GLY A 421 12.24 -17.27 -7.69
CA GLY A 421 11.92 -16.93 -6.30
C GLY A 421 11.13 -18.00 -5.55
N LEU A 422 10.95 -17.76 -4.26
CA LEU A 422 10.13 -18.56 -3.38
C LEU A 422 8.71 -17.96 -3.34
N LYS A 423 7.68 -18.80 -3.42
CA LYS A 423 6.31 -18.36 -3.21
C LYS A 423 5.83 -18.90 -1.87
N GLN A 424 5.34 -18.02 -1.01
CA GLN A 424 4.63 -18.37 0.21
C GLN A 424 3.12 -18.26 -0.04
N ALA A 425 2.34 -19.25 0.38
CA ALA A 425 0.91 -19.24 0.14
C ALA A 425 0.12 -19.81 1.32
N GLU A 426 -0.92 -19.09 1.69
CA GLU A 426 -1.91 -19.45 2.69
C GLU A 426 -3.32 -19.34 2.10
N GLY A 427 -4.30 -19.99 2.71
CA GLY A 427 -5.70 -19.88 2.26
C GLY A 427 -5.93 -20.31 0.82
N VAL A 428 -5.11 -21.23 0.26
CA VAL A 428 -5.28 -21.75 -1.10
C VAL A 428 -5.60 -23.25 -1.08
N GLU A 429 -6.70 -23.64 -1.70
CA GLU A 429 -7.17 -25.02 -1.76
C GLU A 429 -6.75 -25.73 -3.04
N GLN A 430 -6.32 -24.99 -4.03
CA GLN A 430 -5.97 -25.55 -5.34
C GLN A 430 -4.69 -24.94 -5.90
N ILE A 431 -3.93 -25.79 -6.61
CA ILE A 431 -2.70 -25.37 -7.32
C ILE A 431 -2.82 -25.76 -8.79
N SER A 432 -2.46 -24.86 -9.69
CA SER A 432 -2.32 -25.15 -11.11
C SER A 432 -0.95 -24.72 -11.66
N PHE A 433 -0.44 -25.48 -12.64
CA PHE A 433 0.83 -25.19 -13.30
C PHE A 433 0.57 -24.85 -14.78
N GLU A 434 1.09 -23.72 -15.25
CA GLU A 434 0.72 -23.16 -16.57
C GLU A 434 1.09 -24.04 -17.75
N ASN A 435 2.20 -24.76 -17.67
CA ASN A 435 2.68 -25.61 -18.75
C ASN A 435 2.10 -27.03 -18.73
N GLU A 436 1.23 -27.33 -17.79
CA GLU A 436 0.60 -28.63 -17.73
C GLU A 436 -0.77 -28.64 -18.41
N TRP A 437 -0.98 -29.60 -19.28
CA TRP A 437 -2.23 -29.74 -20.01
C TRP A 437 -3.40 -30.00 -19.06
N LEU A 438 -4.46 -29.20 -19.17
CA LEU A 438 -5.66 -29.22 -18.33
C LEU A 438 -5.46 -28.73 -16.88
N SER A 439 -4.29 -28.38 -16.41
CA SER A 439 -4.05 -27.92 -15.04
C SER A 439 -4.89 -26.69 -14.67
N TRP A 440 -5.11 -25.78 -15.61
CA TRP A 440 -5.94 -24.59 -15.44
C TRP A 440 -7.46 -24.86 -15.39
N THR A 441 -7.94 -26.01 -15.89
CA THR A 441 -9.36 -26.42 -15.81
C THR A 441 -9.61 -27.46 -14.74
N ARG A 442 -8.55 -28.15 -14.30
CA ARG A 442 -8.58 -29.17 -13.25
C ARG A 442 -7.30 -29.06 -12.45
N PRO A 443 -7.25 -28.16 -11.47
CA PRO A 443 -6.09 -27.95 -10.60
C PRO A 443 -5.87 -29.17 -9.69
N TYR A 444 -4.68 -29.23 -9.10
CA TYR A 444 -4.41 -30.11 -7.98
C TYR A 444 -5.14 -29.62 -6.74
N ASP A 445 -5.71 -30.52 -5.95
CA ASP A 445 -6.24 -30.15 -4.64
C ASP A 445 -5.12 -30.20 -3.57
N VAL A 446 -5.08 -29.19 -2.72
CA VAL A 446 -4.13 -29.11 -1.60
C VAL A 446 -4.62 -30.02 -0.47
N THR A 447 -3.80 -30.98 -0.06
CA THR A 447 -4.11 -31.92 1.02
C THR A 447 -3.06 -31.88 2.13
N ALA A 448 -3.28 -32.58 3.22
CA ALA A 448 -2.29 -32.65 4.30
C ALA A 448 -0.99 -33.38 3.90
N SER A 449 -1.01 -34.21 2.85
CA SER A 449 0.12 -35.09 2.45
C SER A 449 0.81 -34.68 1.14
N GLY A 450 0.19 -33.79 0.37
CA GLY A 450 0.69 -33.40 -0.95
C GLY A 450 -0.38 -32.68 -1.77
N LEU A 451 -0.04 -32.39 -3.02
CA LEU A 451 -0.97 -31.93 -4.01
C LEU A 451 -1.57 -33.16 -4.72
N GLU A 452 -2.88 -33.36 -4.61
CA GLU A 452 -3.60 -34.48 -5.18
C GLU A 452 -4.02 -34.17 -6.63
N ASP A 453 -3.60 -35.02 -7.56
CA ASP A 453 -3.92 -34.87 -8.97
C ASP A 453 -5.27 -35.50 -9.31
N ASN A 454 -6.29 -34.70 -9.46
CA ASN A 454 -7.66 -35.14 -9.82
C ASN A 454 -8.00 -34.90 -11.30
N ARG A 455 -7.00 -34.69 -12.18
CA ARG A 455 -7.20 -34.28 -13.58
C ARG A 455 -7.63 -35.43 -14.49
N SER A 456 -7.28 -36.65 -14.16
CA SER A 456 -7.59 -37.81 -15.01
C SER A 456 -8.98 -38.38 -14.70
N LEU A 457 -9.67 -38.85 -15.75
CA LEU A 457 -10.89 -39.64 -15.62
C LEU A 457 -10.60 -41.07 -15.09
N ILE A 458 -9.35 -41.47 -15.10
CA ILE A 458 -8.85 -42.76 -14.63
C ILE A 458 -7.66 -42.46 -13.70
N SER A 459 -7.86 -42.67 -12.42
CA SER A 459 -6.89 -42.38 -11.35
C SER A 459 -5.49 -43.01 -11.54
N TRP A 460 -5.32 -43.94 -12.44
CA TRP A 460 -4.03 -44.57 -12.79
C TRP A 460 -3.04 -43.61 -13.47
N PHE A 461 -3.50 -42.49 -13.98
CA PHE A 461 -2.70 -41.47 -14.63
C PHE A 461 -2.47 -40.25 -13.78
N ASP A 462 -3.07 -40.22 -12.58
CA ASP A 462 -2.90 -39.12 -11.64
C ASP A 462 -1.49 -39.20 -11.04
N GLN A 463 -0.83 -38.05 -10.94
CA GLN A 463 0.51 -37.90 -10.39
C GLN A 463 0.48 -36.90 -9.23
N ASP A 464 0.29 -37.43 -8.05
CA ASP A 464 0.34 -36.61 -6.84
C ASP A 464 1.75 -36.07 -6.60
N VAL A 465 1.82 -34.85 -6.06
CA VAL A 465 3.07 -34.20 -5.68
C VAL A 465 3.23 -34.26 -4.17
N ALA A 466 4.15 -35.09 -3.70
CA ALA A 466 4.45 -35.17 -2.27
C ALA A 466 5.23 -33.94 -1.80
N TYR A 467 4.91 -33.44 -0.62
CA TYR A 467 5.68 -32.36 -0.01
C TYR A 467 7.11 -32.79 0.32
N ARG A 468 8.05 -31.86 0.08
CA ARG A 468 9.44 -32.02 0.52
C ARG A 468 9.52 -31.85 2.03
N LYS A 469 10.49 -32.50 2.64
CA LYS A 469 10.75 -32.36 4.07
C LYS A 469 11.55 -31.09 4.33
N ALA A 470 11.06 -30.28 5.27
CA ALA A 470 11.77 -29.15 5.85
C ALA A 470 11.95 -29.36 7.36
N THR A 471 12.79 -28.54 7.95
CA THR A 471 12.85 -28.35 9.39
C THR A 471 12.23 -26.99 9.69
N GLU A 472 11.31 -26.98 10.62
CA GLU A 472 10.70 -25.78 11.15
C GLU A 472 11.39 -25.39 12.46
N GLY A 473 11.64 -24.10 12.63
CA GLY A 473 12.04 -23.52 13.91
C GLY A 473 10.87 -23.42 14.87
N THR A 474 11.02 -22.59 15.86
CA THR A 474 10.00 -22.28 16.86
C THR A 474 9.63 -20.78 16.75
N THR A 475 8.81 -20.29 17.67
CA THR A 475 8.54 -18.85 17.79
C THR A 475 9.61 -18.11 18.61
N GLY A 476 10.80 -18.64 18.74
CA GLY A 476 11.91 -18.04 19.47
C GLY A 476 13.23 -18.34 18.80
N ASN A 477 14.29 -17.66 19.22
CA ASN A 477 15.61 -17.71 18.59
C ASN A 477 16.17 -19.12 18.46
N ASP A 478 16.33 -19.60 17.26
CA ASP A 478 16.82 -20.95 16.93
C ASP A 478 18.24 -20.94 16.33
N VAL A 479 18.90 -22.07 16.38
CA VAL A 479 20.18 -22.31 15.69
C VAL A 479 20.07 -23.60 14.90
N LEU A 480 19.86 -23.51 13.59
CA LEU A 480 19.54 -24.64 12.75
C LEU A 480 20.53 -24.79 11.58
N SER A 481 20.80 -26.04 11.19
CA SER A 481 21.66 -26.34 10.03
C SER A 481 21.19 -27.63 9.36
N VAL A 482 20.37 -27.48 8.35
CA VAL A 482 19.83 -28.58 7.52
C VAL A 482 19.58 -28.08 6.09
N LYS A 483 19.12 -28.96 5.19
CA LYS A 483 18.97 -28.66 3.78
C LYS A 483 17.84 -27.68 3.44
N ALA A 484 16.73 -27.77 4.18
CA ALA A 484 15.61 -26.84 4.06
C ALA A 484 15.14 -26.46 5.46
N VAL A 485 15.19 -25.17 5.77
CA VAL A 485 14.86 -24.60 7.07
C VAL A 485 13.89 -23.44 6.88
N PHE A 486 12.88 -23.40 7.75
CA PHE A 486 11.99 -22.25 7.96
C PHE A 486 12.09 -21.87 9.43
N GLY A 487 12.69 -20.71 9.74
CA GLY A 487 12.98 -20.25 11.11
C GLY A 487 11.73 -19.96 11.90
N GLN A 488 10.71 -19.41 11.27
CA GLN A 488 9.46 -18.88 11.83
C GLN A 488 9.70 -17.54 12.55
N ASP A 489 9.19 -17.36 13.80
CA ASP A 489 9.41 -16.12 14.54
C ASP A 489 10.72 -16.19 15.32
N GLY A 490 11.32 -15.04 15.60
CA GLY A 490 12.50 -14.95 16.44
C GLY A 490 13.74 -14.48 15.68
N ASN A 491 14.85 -14.29 16.39
CA ASN A 491 16.12 -13.92 15.75
C ASN A 491 16.97 -15.18 15.58
N ASP A 492 16.95 -15.76 14.41
CA ASP A 492 17.48 -17.08 14.14
C ASP A 492 18.92 -17.08 13.59
N VAL A 493 19.60 -18.18 13.72
CA VAL A 493 20.89 -18.43 13.08
C VAL A 493 20.77 -19.69 12.22
N LEU A 494 20.58 -19.49 10.94
CA LEU A 494 20.41 -20.56 9.98
C LEU A 494 21.70 -20.76 9.19
N THR A 495 22.14 -22.02 9.01
CA THR A 495 23.38 -22.31 8.29
C THR A 495 23.15 -23.38 7.24
N ALA A 496 23.49 -23.06 6.00
CA ALA A 496 23.39 -23.95 4.87
C ALA A 496 24.39 -25.12 4.92
N LEU A 497 24.03 -26.21 4.28
CA LEU A 497 24.91 -27.36 4.06
C LEU A 497 25.79 -27.14 2.84
N SER A 498 26.85 -27.95 2.74
CA SER A 498 27.75 -27.91 1.57
C SER A 498 27.13 -28.39 0.24
N SER A 499 25.94 -28.98 0.30
CA SER A 499 25.22 -29.50 -0.89
C SER A 499 24.17 -28.57 -1.47
N GLY A 500 24.13 -27.35 -1.00
CA GLY A 500 23.05 -26.40 -1.30
C GLY A 500 21.84 -26.55 -0.39
N SER A 501 21.27 -25.41 0.03
CA SER A 501 20.17 -25.34 1.00
C SER A 501 19.17 -24.26 0.64
N LEU A 502 17.96 -24.41 1.17
CA LEU A 502 16.95 -23.38 1.27
C LEU A 502 16.87 -22.94 2.74
N LEU A 503 17.16 -21.66 3.00
CA LEU A 503 17.05 -21.06 4.33
C LEU A 503 16.04 -19.92 4.23
N HIS A 504 15.05 -19.95 5.12
CA HIS A 504 14.05 -18.88 5.26
C HIS A 504 14.03 -18.45 6.74
N GLY A 505 14.36 -17.19 7.01
CA GLY A 505 14.39 -16.64 8.37
C GLY A 505 13.00 -16.64 8.98
N GLY A 506 12.13 -15.84 8.50
CA GLY A 506 10.76 -15.63 8.97
C GLY A 506 10.63 -14.25 9.60
N GLU A 507 9.91 -14.14 10.73
CA GLU A 507 9.82 -12.88 11.45
C GLU A 507 11.02 -12.70 12.40
N GLY A 508 11.67 -11.54 12.34
CA GLY A 508 12.74 -11.19 13.27
C GLY A 508 14.04 -10.82 12.57
N ASN A 509 15.10 -10.60 13.34
CA ASN A 509 16.39 -10.20 12.76
C ASN A 509 17.31 -11.42 12.69
N ASP A 510 17.40 -12.02 11.54
CA ASP A 510 18.01 -13.32 11.31
C ASP A 510 19.48 -13.26 10.83
N ALA A 511 20.19 -14.34 10.98
CA ALA A 511 21.51 -14.52 10.43
C ALA A 511 21.57 -15.77 9.57
N LEU A 512 21.48 -15.61 8.25
CA LEU A 512 21.49 -16.69 7.28
C LEU A 512 22.89 -16.86 6.69
N LYS A 513 23.47 -18.04 6.81
CA LYS A 513 24.82 -18.32 6.36
C LYS A 513 24.81 -19.36 5.25
N GLY A 514 25.23 -18.97 4.06
CA GLY A 514 25.46 -19.84 2.94
C GLY A 514 26.56 -20.88 3.21
N GLY A 515 26.49 -22.02 2.56
CA GLY A 515 27.48 -23.08 2.59
C GLY A 515 28.43 -23.00 1.39
N SER A 516 28.87 -24.16 0.87
CA SER A 516 29.66 -24.21 -0.37
C SER A 516 28.85 -24.66 -1.58
N GLY A 517 27.58 -24.91 -1.43
CA GLY A 517 26.62 -25.31 -2.48
C GLY A 517 25.91 -24.10 -3.08
N ASN A 518 24.96 -24.39 -3.95
CA ASN A 518 24.06 -23.35 -4.44
C ASN A 518 22.94 -23.15 -3.42
N ASP A 519 22.93 -22.02 -2.78
CA ASP A 519 22.05 -21.73 -1.66
C ASP A 519 20.99 -20.68 -2.06
N ALA A 520 19.79 -20.82 -1.49
CA ALA A 520 18.73 -19.83 -1.55
C ALA A 520 18.45 -19.35 -0.12
N LEU A 521 18.70 -18.07 0.12
CA LEU A 521 18.64 -17.43 1.41
C LEU A 521 17.56 -16.34 1.38
N TYR A 522 16.54 -16.49 2.20
CA TYR A 522 15.44 -15.53 2.34
C TYR A 522 15.41 -15.04 3.78
N GLY A 523 15.75 -13.76 4.01
CA GLY A 523 15.65 -13.10 5.32
C GLY A 523 14.20 -13.06 5.77
N ALA A 524 13.35 -12.53 4.95
CA ALA A 524 11.91 -12.35 5.06
C ALA A 524 11.54 -11.09 5.85
N GLU A 525 11.04 -11.11 7.09
CA GLU A 525 10.71 -9.91 7.84
C GLU A 525 11.75 -9.57 8.89
N GLY A 526 12.25 -8.34 8.88
CA GLY A 526 13.16 -7.81 9.87
C GLY A 526 14.47 -7.35 9.28
N ASN A 527 15.43 -6.98 10.14
CA ASN A 527 16.72 -6.49 9.67
C ASN A 527 17.72 -7.65 9.69
N ASP A 528 17.90 -8.30 8.55
CA ASP A 528 18.59 -9.57 8.42
C ASP A 528 20.08 -9.44 8.06
N VAL A 529 20.82 -10.48 8.29
CA VAL A 529 22.23 -10.59 7.87
C VAL A 529 22.43 -11.83 7.02
N LEU A 530 22.60 -11.66 5.72
CA LEU A 530 22.80 -12.74 4.76
C LEU A 530 24.28 -12.84 4.38
N TYR A 531 24.88 -14.00 4.62
CA TYR A 531 26.28 -14.27 4.33
C TYR A 531 26.40 -15.09 3.03
N ALA A 532 26.84 -14.43 1.97
CA ALA A 532 27.16 -15.11 0.71
C ALA A 532 28.39 -15.99 0.84
N SER A 533 28.44 -17.07 0.08
CA SER A 533 29.47 -18.08 0.15
C SER A 533 29.97 -18.52 -1.24
N ALA A 534 30.42 -19.76 -1.37
CA ALA A 534 30.80 -20.32 -2.64
C ALA A 534 29.63 -21.10 -3.25
N GLY A 535 29.41 -20.93 -4.54
CA GLY A 535 28.31 -21.55 -5.27
C GLY A 535 27.55 -20.52 -6.08
N TYR A 536 26.47 -20.94 -6.68
CA TYR A 536 25.45 -20.03 -7.21
C TYR A 536 24.44 -19.76 -6.11
N ASP A 537 24.59 -18.60 -5.46
CA ASP A 537 23.74 -18.25 -4.32
C ASP A 537 22.74 -17.15 -4.71
N GLN A 538 21.50 -17.30 -4.28
CA GLN A 538 20.45 -16.30 -4.40
C GLN A 538 20.07 -15.79 -3.03
N LEU A 539 20.16 -14.49 -2.84
CA LEU A 539 19.91 -13.79 -1.58
C LEU A 539 18.74 -12.83 -1.76
N TYR A 540 17.77 -12.98 -0.89
CA TYR A 540 16.62 -12.10 -0.76
C TYR A 540 16.62 -11.57 0.67
N GLY A 541 16.77 -10.26 0.85
CA GLY A 541 16.69 -9.61 2.16
C GLY A 541 15.28 -9.70 2.71
N GLY A 542 14.35 -9.21 1.95
CA GLY A 542 12.93 -9.13 2.31
C GLY A 542 12.55 -7.73 2.75
N VAL A 543 11.79 -7.62 3.82
CA VAL A 543 11.32 -6.35 4.38
C VAL A 543 12.20 -5.93 5.55
N GLY A 544 12.85 -4.77 5.45
CA GLY A 544 13.68 -4.18 6.51
C GLY A 544 15.09 -3.81 6.06
N ASP A 545 15.86 -3.21 6.97
CA ASP A 545 17.24 -2.77 6.69
C ASP A 545 18.21 -3.97 6.69
N ASP A 546 18.40 -4.62 5.55
CA ASP A 546 19.18 -5.85 5.46
C ASP A 546 20.68 -5.63 5.21
N VAL A 547 21.47 -6.62 5.56
CA VAL A 547 22.91 -6.59 5.42
C VAL A 547 23.40 -7.81 4.65
N PHE A 548 23.83 -7.61 3.42
CA PHE A 548 24.46 -8.64 2.59
C PHE A 548 25.97 -8.66 2.81
N ARG A 549 26.48 -9.72 3.44
CA ARG A 549 27.91 -9.90 3.74
C ARG A 549 28.62 -10.70 2.66
N LEU A 550 29.59 -10.06 2.02
CA LEU A 550 30.24 -10.52 0.81
C LEU A 550 31.73 -10.78 1.06
N GLY A 551 32.08 -12.03 1.26
CA GLY A 551 33.46 -12.49 1.46
C GLY A 551 34.15 -12.90 0.17
N ALA A 552 35.45 -13.25 0.24
CA ALA A 552 36.24 -13.68 -0.91
C ALA A 552 35.75 -15.02 -1.53
N SER A 553 34.93 -15.77 -0.82
CA SER A 553 34.30 -17.00 -1.31
C SER A 553 33.06 -16.77 -2.15
N ALA A 554 32.47 -15.60 -2.08
CA ALA A 554 31.28 -15.23 -2.88
C ALA A 554 31.69 -15.11 -4.37
N ASN A 555 31.53 -16.19 -5.11
CA ASN A 555 32.07 -16.30 -6.48
C ASN A 555 30.99 -16.32 -7.57
N ASN A 556 29.73 -16.40 -7.22
CA ASN A 556 28.58 -16.27 -8.12
C ASN A 556 27.32 -15.99 -7.32
N THR A 557 27.27 -14.80 -6.71
CA THR A 557 26.19 -14.39 -5.82
C THR A 557 25.24 -13.46 -6.56
N HIS A 558 23.96 -13.67 -6.34
CA HIS A 558 22.88 -12.85 -6.85
C HIS A 558 22.06 -12.30 -5.68
N ILE A 559 21.96 -10.97 -5.56
CA ILE A 559 21.03 -10.28 -4.67
C ILE A 559 19.84 -9.89 -5.52
N MET A 560 18.66 -10.33 -5.09
CA MET A 560 17.48 -10.36 -5.95
C MET A 560 16.49 -9.23 -5.67
N ASP A 561 16.57 -8.61 -4.49
CA ASP A 561 15.59 -7.64 -4.00
C ASP A 561 16.22 -6.46 -3.23
N PHE A 562 17.44 -6.08 -3.60
CA PHE A 562 18.15 -4.96 -2.97
C PHE A 562 17.31 -3.67 -3.00
N ASN A 563 16.95 -3.14 -1.84
CA ASN A 563 16.05 -2.03 -1.70
C ASN A 563 16.68 -0.82 -1.00
N GLN A 564 16.34 0.38 -1.46
CA GLN A 564 16.77 1.67 -0.91
C GLN A 564 15.59 2.65 -0.84
N ALA A 565 14.36 2.15 -0.89
CA ALA A 565 13.13 2.92 -0.91
C ALA A 565 12.19 2.48 0.21
N ASN A 566 11.14 3.25 0.44
CA ASN A 566 10.03 2.89 1.33
C ASN A 566 10.44 2.68 2.81
N GLY A 567 11.50 3.38 3.25
CA GLY A 567 12.02 3.24 4.61
C GLY A 567 12.92 2.02 4.81
N ASP A 568 13.22 1.30 3.76
CA ASP A 568 14.09 0.14 3.71
C ASP A 568 15.46 0.56 3.14
N HIS A 569 16.56 0.23 3.84
CA HIS A 569 17.90 0.71 3.51
C HIS A 569 18.91 -0.41 3.58
N ASP A 570 18.94 -1.24 2.58
CA ASP A 570 19.86 -2.37 2.46
C ASP A 570 21.32 -1.95 2.36
N ARG A 571 22.19 -2.81 2.84
CA ARG A 571 23.64 -2.55 2.84
C ARG A 571 24.46 -3.73 2.34
N LEU A 572 25.46 -3.42 1.51
CA LEU A 572 26.45 -4.37 1.07
C LEU A 572 27.74 -4.24 1.91
N LEU A 573 28.13 -5.27 2.63
CA LEU A 573 29.37 -5.34 3.38
C LEU A 573 30.40 -6.21 2.69
N PHE A 574 31.41 -5.59 2.09
CA PHE A 574 32.53 -6.28 1.45
C PHE A 574 33.69 -6.50 2.42
N ALA A 575 34.19 -7.73 2.46
CA ALA A 575 35.42 -8.00 3.20
C ALA A 575 36.62 -7.26 2.55
N HIS A 576 37.51 -6.69 3.37
CA HIS A 576 38.74 -6.02 2.88
C HIS A 576 39.62 -6.94 2.01
N THR A 577 39.52 -8.25 2.19
CA THR A 577 40.21 -9.24 1.35
C THR A 577 39.68 -9.31 -0.08
N VAL A 578 38.47 -8.80 -0.33
CA VAL A 578 37.89 -8.68 -1.68
C VAL A 578 38.29 -7.34 -2.30
N PHE A 579 37.98 -6.25 -1.62
CA PHE A 579 38.32 -4.90 -2.08
C PHE A 579 39.11 -4.15 -1.00
N GLY A 580 40.33 -3.75 -1.33
CA GLY A 580 41.20 -3.00 -0.41
C GLY A 580 40.81 -1.52 -0.23
N SER A 581 39.87 -1.01 -1.04
CA SER A 581 39.38 0.38 -0.97
C SER A 581 38.09 0.57 -1.75
N THR A 582 37.34 1.64 -1.42
CA THR A 582 36.13 2.03 -2.16
C THR A 582 36.44 2.38 -3.63
N ALA A 583 37.62 2.92 -3.91
CA ALA A 583 38.06 3.17 -5.29
C ALA A 583 38.24 1.87 -6.09
N ALA A 584 38.74 0.79 -5.46
CA ALA A 584 38.86 -0.51 -6.10
C ALA A 584 37.48 -1.14 -6.34
N LEU A 585 36.58 -1.00 -5.40
CA LEU A 585 35.18 -1.44 -5.54
C LEU A 585 34.50 -0.70 -6.70
N GLY A 586 34.58 0.65 -6.73
CA GLY A 586 33.99 1.45 -7.79
C GLY A 586 34.56 1.15 -9.19
N ALA A 587 35.86 0.76 -9.27
CA ALA A 587 36.45 0.34 -10.55
C ALA A 587 35.98 -1.05 -11.02
N ALA A 588 35.49 -1.90 -10.12
CA ALA A 588 35.02 -3.26 -10.40
C ALA A 588 33.50 -3.32 -10.65
N ALA A 589 32.76 -2.25 -10.35
CA ALA A 589 31.32 -2.20 -10.44
C ALA A 589 30.84 -1.54 -11.74
N HIS A 590 29.88 -2.12 -12.40
CA HIS A 590 29.34 -1.64 -13.67
C HIS A 590 27.83 -1.83 -13.73
N GLN A 591 27.10 -0.84 -14.30
CA GLN A 591 25.69 -1.00 -14.66
C GLN A 591 25.58 -1.86 -15.92
N VAL A 592 24.75 -2.90 -15.90
CA VAL A 592 24.48 -3.80 -17.02
C VAL A 592 22.95 -3.95 -17.16
N ALA A 593 22.36 -3.20 -18.07
CA ALA A 593 20.92 -3.03 -18.16
C ALA A 593 20.32 -2.52 -16.81
N ASN A 594 19.43 -3.26 -16.20
CA ASN A 594 18.85 -2.92 -14.89
C ASN A 594 19.70 -3.42 -13.71
N ASP A 595 20.74 -4.23 -13.96
CA ASP A 595 21.52 -4.86 -12.89
C ASP A 595 22.84 -4.13 -12.63
N VAL A 596 23.36 -4.26 -11.42
CA VAL A 596 24.74 -3.87 -11.08
C VAL A 596 25.60 -5.12 -10.97
N VAL A 597 26.64 -5.21 -11.78
CA VAL A 597 27.61 -6.31 -11.73
C VAL A 597 28.93 -5.83 -11.12
N ILE A 598 29.42 -6.54 -10.10
CA ILE A 598 30.68 -6.26 -9.41
C ILE A 598 31.55 -7.50 -9.50
N ALA A 599 32.70 -7.38 -10.21
CA ALA A 599 33.56 -8.52 -10.45
C ALA A 599 35.05 -8.19 -10.23
N GLN A 600 35.75 -9.05 -9.45
CA GLN A 600 37.19 -8.96 -9.22
C GLN A 600 37.80 -10.32 -8.95
N GLY A 601 38.66 -10.79 -9.86
CA GLY A 601 39.25 -12.14 -9.77
C GLY A 601 38.17 -13.22 -9.83
N ASN A 602 38.05 -14.01 -8.78
CA ASN A 602 37.00 -15.04 -8.67
C ASN A 602 35.70 -14.52 -7.99
N PHE A 603 35.72 -13.32 -7.46
CA PHE A 603 34.53 -12.71 -6.88
C PHE A 603 33.62 -12.23 -7.99
N HIS A 604 32.34 -12.59 -7.91
CA HIS A 604 31.31 -12.14 -8.83
C HIS A 604 29.99 -11.95 -8.07
N LEU A 605 29.44 -10.74 -8.14
CA LEU A 605 28.17 -10.34 -7.57
C LEU A 605 27.31 -9.71 -8.66
N THR A 606 26.05 -10.08 -8.73
CA THR A 606 25.01 -9.37 -9.46
C THR A 606 23.96 -8.87 -8.47
N VAL A 607 23.68 -7.58 -8.48
CA VAL A 607 22.56 -6.98 -7.77
C VAL A 607 21.49 -6.66 -8.80
N HIS A 608 20.38 -7.36 -8.74
CA HIS A 608 19.32 -7.24 -9.74
C HIS A 608 18.49 -5.98 -9.52
N ASP A 609 17.98 -5.43 -10.60
CA ASP A 609 17.08 -4.27 -10.65
C ASP A 609 17.51 -3.07 -9.76
N ALA A 610 18.84 -2.82 -9.72
CA ALA A 610 19.46 -1.80 -8.88
C ALA A 610 20.23 -0.77 -9.70
N LEU A 611 20.32 0.47 -9.20
CA LEU A 611 21.13 1.51 -9.80
C LEU A 611 22.55 1.53 -9.20
N LEU A 612 23.55 1.68 -10.06
CA LEU A 612 24.96 1.72 -9.65
C LEU A 612 25.23 2.78 -8.59
N GLN A 613 24.54 3.89 -8.63
CA GLN A 613 24.67 4.97 -7.65
C GLN A 613 24.14 4.53 -6.27
N GLU A 614 23.01 3.86 -6.21
CA GLU A 614 22.42 3.33 -4.98
C GLU A 614 23.35 2.30 -4.34
N VAL A 615 23.80 1.34 -5.13
CA VAL A 615 24.69 0.28 -4.67
C VAL A 615 26.03 0.81 -4.14
N LEU A 616 26.65 1.81 -4.80
CA LEU A 616 28.00 2.25 -4.44
C LEU A 616 28.05 3.39 -3.42
N TYR A 617 27.12 4.33 -3.47
CA TYR A 617 27.20 5.56 -2.70
C TYR A 617 26.32 5.57 -1.46
N SER A 618 25.24 4.81 -1.46
CA SER A 618 24.30 4.79 -0.33
C SER A 618 24.58 3.63 0.63
N SER A 619 25.10 2.50 0.14
CA SER A 619 24.99 1.24 0.87
C SER A 619 26.27 0.40 0.94
N ALA A 620 27.30 0.64 0.11
CA ALA A 620 28.47 -0.24 0.06
C ALA A 620 29.54 0.14 1.09
N ILE A 621 29.88 -0.79 1.99
CA ILE A 621 30.87 -0.61 3.07
C ILE A 621 31.93 -1.69 2.97
N ILE A 622 33.22 -1.28 3.10
CA ILE A 622 34.35 -2.23 3.21
C ILE A 622 34.68 -2.41 4.68
N VAL A 623 34.63 -3.64 5.15
CA VAL A 623 34.93 -4.02 6.54
C VAL A 623 36.25 -4.77 6.63
N GLY A 624 37.04 -4.44 7.67
CA GLY A 624 38.37 -5.00 7.91
C GLY A 624 38.38 -6.40 8.49
#